data_68ea09ac2f88877ae2b3ac1802656dab
#
_entry.id   68ea09ac2f88877ae2b3ac1802656dab
#
_cell.length_a   1.000
_cell.length_b   1.000
_cell.length_c   1.000
_cell.angle_alpha   90.00
_cell.angle_beta   90.00
_cell.angle_gamma   90.00
#
_symmetry.space_group_name_H-M   'P 1'
#
loop_
_entity.id
_entity.type
_entity.pdbx_description
1 polymer ?
#
loop_
_entity_poly.entity_id
_entity_poly.type
_entity_poly.pdbx_seq_one_letter_code
_entity_poly.pdbx_strand_id
1 'polypeptide(L)'
;MANPFSKGWKYLMQSLDTKIEENADPHVQIQQATEAARKQHQQISESAARVIGNRNQLEMKMNRLQQDAQKLSDNARTAIQQADKAAAAGDQTKANELNQTAELFASQLVTVEQELDETKQLYAGAEEAARQAQQQQQQSAARLEEQMSQINQLRSQAVSYTHLTLPTSVPV
;
A
#
# COMPACT_ATOMS: atom_id res chain seq x y z
N MET A 1 0.00 1.13 -22.71
CA MET A 1 1.43 1.54 -22.76
C MET A 1 2.30 0.36 -22.38
N ALA A 2 3.27 0.04 -23.24
CA ALA A 2 4.23 -1.01 -22.92
C ALA A 2 5.09 -0.56 -21.74
N ASN A 3 5.05 -1.30 -20.66
CA ASN A 3 5.89 -1.09 -19.50
C ASN A 3 7.37 -1.21 -19.94
N PRO A 4 8.24 -0.19 -19.68
CA PRO A 4 9.65 -0.28 -20.07
C PRO A 4 10.37 -1.50 -19.48
N PHE A 5 9.86 -2.03 -18.38
CA PHE A 5 10.37 -3.25 -17.78
C PHE A 5 10.09 -4.51 -18.62
N SER A 6 8.92 -4.62 -19.24
CA SER A 6 8.62 -5.78 -20.09
C SER A 6 9.50 -5.85 -21.34
N LYS A 7 9.91 -4.69 -21.89
CA LYS A 7 10.91 -4.62 -22.97
C LYS A 7 12.29 -5.05 -22.51
N GLY A 8 12.73 -4.57 -21.35
CA GLY A 8 14.00 -4.97 -20.74
C GLY A 8 14.04 -6.44 -20.41
N TRP A 9 12.94 -7.01 -19.93
CA TRP A 9 12.81 -8.43 -19.64
C TRP A 9 12.92 -9.29 -20.90
N LYS A 10 12.20 -8.94 -21.97
CA LYS A 10 12.28 -9.64 -23.26
C LYS A 10 13.71 -9.62 -23.81
N TYR A 11 14.37 -8.48 -23.72
CA TYR A 11 15.75 -8.33 -24.15
C TYR A 11 16.69 -9.21 -23.34
N LEU A 12 16.53 -9.23 -22.02
CA LEU A 12 17.29 -10.07 -21.11
C LEU A 12 17.10 -11.55 -21.42
N MET A 13 15.88 -12.00 -21.67
CA MET A 13 15.57 -13.39 -21.99
C MET A 13 16.17 -13.81 -23.34
N GLN A 14 16.11 -12.97 -24.35
CA GLN A 14 16.76 -13.22 -25.64
C GLN A 14 18.28 -13.30 -25.49
N SER A 15 18.86 -12.41 -24.72
CA SER A 15 20.30 -12.40 -24.42
C SER A 15 20.76 -13.68 -23.72
N LEU A 16 19.96 -14.16 -22.77
CA LEU A 16 20.22 -15.42 -22.07
C LEU A 16 20.14 -16.64 -23.01
N ASP A 17 19.14 -16.68 -23.86
CA ASP A 17 18.96 -17.75 -24.86
C ASP A 17 20.15 -17.82 -25.81
N THR A 18 20.59 -16.70 -26.32
CA THR A 18 21.79 -16.60 -27.20
C THR A 18 23.07 -17.06 -26.46
N LYS A 19 23.24 -16.67 -25.20
CA LYS A 19 24.42 -17.05 -24.41
C LYS A 19 24.44 -18.52 -24.02
N ILE A 20 23.29 -19.14 -23.84
CA ILE A 20 23.19 -20.60 -23.62
C ILE A 20 23.70 -21.35 -24.87
N GLU A 21 23.39 -20.83 -26.07
CA GLU A 21 23.90 -21.38 -27.35
C GLU A 21 25.41 -21.19 -27.50
N GLU A 22 25.99 -20.13 -26.93
CA GLU A 22 27.42 -19.80 -27.04
C GLU A 22 28.33 -20.45 -25.97
N ASN A 23 27.84 -21.40 -25.20
CA ASN A 23 28.58 -22.05 -24.11
C ASN A 23 29.01 -21.15 -22.96
N ALA A 24 28.41 -19.96 -22.78
CA ALA A 24 28.61 -19.19 -21.56
C ALA A 24 27.92 -19.90 -20.36
N ASP A 25 28.46 -19.72 -19.15
CA ASP A 25 27.85 -20.31 -17.96
C ASP A 25 26.43 -19.77 -17.73
N PRO A 26 25.38 -20.57 -17.97
CA PRO A 26 24.00 -20.09 -17.85
C PRO A 26 23.55 -19.92 -16.39
N HIS A 27 24.21 -20.54 -15.42
CA HIS A 27 23.78 -20.53 -14.03
C HIS A 27 23.84 -19.14 -13.41
N VAL A 28 24.91 -18.39 -13.64
CA VAL A 28 25.08 -17.04 -13.09
C VAL A 28 24.01 -16.09 -13.68
N GLN A 29 23.74 -16.20 -14.97
CA GLN A 29 22.77 -15.34 -15.65
C GLN A 29 21.33 -15.68 -15.26
N ILE A 30 21.00 -16.97 -15.11
CA ILE A 30 19.70 -17.42 -14.61
C ILE A 30 19.49 -16.92 -13.19
N GLN A 31 20.51 -16.98 -12.34
CA GLN A 31 20.46 -16.45 -10.98
C GLN A 31 20.24 -14.95 -10.98
N GLN A 32 20.97 -14.20 -11.80
CA GLN A 32 20.79 -12.74 -11.93
C GLN A 32 19.38 -12.37 -12.40
N ALA A 33 18.83 -13.11 -13.38
CA ALA A 33 17.47 -12.90 -13.85
C ALA A 33 16.44 -13.19 -12.75
N THR A 34 16.63 -14.24 -12.00
CA THR A 34 15.78 -14.60 -10.85
C THR A 34 15.79 -13.50 -9.79
N GLU A 35 16.96 -13.04 -9.42
CA GLU A 35 17.13 -11.96 -8.42
C GLU A 35 16.51 -10.65 -8.92
N ALA A 36 16.71 -10.30 -10.19
CA ALA A 36 16.13 -9.09 -10.78
C ALA A 36 14.60 -9.14 -10.76
N ALA A 37 14.00 -10.26 -11.13
CA ALA A 37 12.55 -10.45 -11.12
C ALA A 37 11.97 -10.35 -9.71
N ARG A 38 12.59 -11.02 -8.75
CA ARG A 38 12.18 -10.98 -7.34
C ARG A 38 12.34 -9.59 -6.73
N LYS A 39 13.45 -8.94 -7.00
CA LYS A 39 13.73 -7.59 -6.50
C LYS A 39 12.69 -6.59 -6.98
N GLN A 40 12.30 -6.67 -8.25
CA GLN A 40 11.28 -5.78 -8.78
C GLN A 40 9.92 -6.01 -8.14
N HIS A 41 9.52 -7.26 -7.99
CA HIS A 41 8.27 -7.59 -7.30
C HIS A 41 8.30 -7.11 -5.84
N GLN A 42 9.42 -7.27 -5.16
CA GLN A 42 9.62 -6.79 -3.79
C GLN A 42 9.46 -5.27 -3.71
N GLN A 43 10.07 -4.51 -4.64
CA GLN A 43 9.94 -3.05 -4.68
C GLN A 43 8.49 -2.60 -4.88
N ILE A 44 7.76 -3.26 -5.78
CA ILE A 44 6.34 -2.98 -6.01
C ILE A 44 5.51 -3.31 -4.76
N SER A 45 5.78 -4.44 -4.12
CA SER A 45 5.09 -4.86 -2.89
C SER A 45 5.36 -3.92 -1.71
N GLU A 46 6.59 -3.46 -1.54
CA GLU A 46 6.96 -2.47 -0.52
C GLU A 46 6.29 -1.12 -0.78
N SER A 47 6.25 -0.68 -2.03
CA SER A 47 5.57 0.55 -2.41
C SER A 47 4.06 0.44 -2.15
N ALA A 48 3.44 -0.69 -2.51
CA ALA A 48 2.03 -0.95 -2.23
C ALA A 48 1.74 -0.96 -0.72
N ALA A 49 2.61 -1.59 0.07
CA ALA A 49 2.47 -1.61 1.52
C ALA A 49 2.50 -0.21 2.14
N ARG A 50 3.36 0.68 1.65
CA ARG A 50 3.41 2.08 2.10
C ARG A 50 2.12 2.84 1.78
N VAL A 51 1.60 2.67 0.57
CA VAL A 51 0.35 3.32 0.13
C VAL A 51 -0.85 2.81 0.94
N ILE A 52 -0.95 1.51 1.13
CA ILE A 52 -2.01 0.89 1.93
C ILE A 52 -1.89 1.31 3.41
N GLY A 53 -0.66 1.36 3.94
CA GLY A 53 -0.40 1.82 5.31
C GLY A 53 -0.82 3.28 5.52
N ASN A 54 -0.57 4.17 4.56
CA ASN A 54 -1.02 5.55 4.60
C ASN A 54 -2.56 5.64 4.61
N ARG A 55 -3.23 4.87 3.76
CA ARG A 55 -4.70 4.78 3.74
C ARG A 55 -5.24 4.33 5.09
N ASN A 56 -4.64 3.33 5.70
CA ASN A 56 -5.07 2.80 7.00
C ASN A 56 -4.87 3.82 8.14
N GLN A 57 -3.77 4.58 8.12
CA GLN A 57 -3.52 5.65 9.09
C GLN A 57 -4.56 6.76 8.98
N LEU A 58 -4.92 7.15 7.75
CA LEU A 58 -5.96 8.15 7.51
C LEU A 58 -7.33 7.67 7.96
N GLU A 59 -7.65 6.40 7.76
CA GLU A 59 -8.88 5.78 8.28
C GLU A 59 -8.96 5.84 9.80
N MET A 60 -7.88 5.49 10.48
CA MET A 60 -7.80 5.56 11.94
C MET A 60 -7.94 6.99 12.45
N LYS A 61 -7.29 7.95 11.79
CA LYS A 61 -7.41 9.38 12.11
C LYS A 61 -8.85 9.85 11.92
N MET A 62 -9.48 9.50 10.82
CA MET A 62 -10.87 9.86 10.52
C MET A 62 -11.82 9.32 11.60
N ASN A 63 -11.66 8.05 11.99
CA ASN A 63 -12.49 7.43 13.03
C ASN A 63 -12.31 8.13 14.38
N ARG A 64 -11.08 8.48 14.75
CA ARG A 64 -10.79 9.23 15.97
C ARG A 64 -11.44 10.61 15.95
N LEU A 65 -11.31 11.33 14.86
CA LEU A 65 -11.92 12.66 14.71
C LEU A 65 -13.44 12.60 14.75
N GLN A 66 -14.06 11.57 14.21
CA GLN A 66 -15.50 11.35 14.33
C GLN A 66 -15.93 11.13 15.78
N GLN A 67 -15.17 10.35 16.52
CA GLN A 67 -15.43 10.13 17.96
C GLN A 67 -15.25 11.41 18.76
N ASP A 68 -14.20 12.18 18.49
CA ASP A 68 -13.93 13.46 19.15
C ASP A 68 -15.04 14.48 18.86
N ALA A 69 -15.48 14.58 17.62
CA ALA A 69 -16.61 15.41 17.22
C ALA A 69 -17.90 15.03 17.97
N GLN A 70 -18.17 13.74 18.07
CA GLN A 70 -19.33 13.25 18.81
C GLN A 70 -19.27 13.61 20.30
N LYS A 71 -18.11 13.42 20.94
CA LYS A 71 -17.90 13.77 22.35
C LYS A 71 -18.07 15.28 22.59
N LEU A 72 -17.49 16.10 21.71
CA LEU A 72 -17.60 17.56 21.81
C LEU A 72 -19.06 18.01 21.63
N SER A 73 -19.78 17.44 20.69
CA SER A 73 -21.21 17.69 20.49
C SER A 73 -22.02 17.32 21.72
N ASP A 74 -21.78 16.14 22.29
CA ASP A 74 -22.49 15.68 23.49
C ASP A 74 -22.15 16.54 24.71
N ASN A 75 -20.89 16.94 24.88
CA ASN A 75 -20.45 17.82 25.97
C ASN A 75 -21.08 19.20 25.84
N ALA A 76 -21.13 19.78 24.62
CA ALA A 76 -21.79 21.05 24.40
C ALA A 76 -23.29 20.98 24.74
N ARG A 77 -23.96 19.92 24.30
CA ARG A 77 -25.38 19.69 24.61
C ARG A 77 -25.64 19.55 26.11
N THR A 78 -24.80 18.78 26.79
CA THR A 78 -24.89 18.60 28.24
C THR A 78 -24.70 19.92 28.97
N ALA A 79 -23.72 20.73 28.57
CA ALA A 79 -23.49 22.05 29.18
C ALA A 79 -24.68 22.98 28.95
N ILE A 80 -25.31 22.99 27.79
CA ILE A 80 -26.52 23.77 27.52
C ILE A 80 -27.69 23.31 28.39
N GLN A 81 -27.89 22.00 28.52
CA GLN A 81 -28.97 21.45 29.39
C GLN A 81 -28.75 21.82 30.86
N GLN A 82 -27.53 21.78 31.35
CA GLN A 82 -27.20 22.18 32.71
C GLN A 82 -27.34 23.69 32.89
N ALA A 83 -27.01 24.50 31.91
CA ALA A 83 -27.22 25.94 31.92
C ALA A 83 -28.70 26.28 32.00
N ASP A 84 -29.57 25.62 31.26
CA ASP A 84 -31.02 25.81 31.32
C ASP A 84 -31.57 25.44 32.71
N LYS A 85 -31.10 24.35 33.31
CA LYS A 85 -31.48 23.94 34.65
C LYS A 85 -31.05 24.98 35.70
N ALA A 86 -29.83 25.50 35.58
CA ALA A 86 -29.33 26.53 36.52
C ALA A 86 -30.11 27.84 36.37
N ALA A 87 -30.46 28.26 35.18
CA ALA A 87 -31.29 29.41 34.94
C ALA A 87 -32.71 29.26 35.53
N ALA A 88 -33.31 28.06 35.35
CA ALA A 88 -34.62 27.74 35.93
C ALA A 88 -34.60 27.73 37.48
N ALA A 89 -33.46 27.39 38.09
CA ALA A 89 -33.25 27.44 39.52
C ALA A 89 -32.89 28.84 40.02
N GLY A 90 -32.79 29.86 39.15
CA GLY A 90 -32.44 31.24 39.50
C GLY A 90 -30.94 31.50 39.66
N ASP A 91 -30.08 30.53 39.37
CA ASP A 91 -28.61 30.71 39.41
C ASP A 91 -28.09 31.17 38.05
N GLN A 92 -28.20 32.45 37.79
CA GLN A 92 -27.82 33.06 36.48
C GLN A 92 -26.29 33.04 36.27
N THR A 93 -25.51 33.17 37.35
CA THR A 93 -24.04 33.11 37.28
C THR A 93 -23.58 31.75 36.78
N LYS A 94 -24.10 30.69 37.36
CA LYS A 94 -23.80 29.31 36.93
C LYS A 94 -24.30 29.04 35.52
N ALA A 95 -25.47 29.52 35.16
CA ALA A 95 -26.00 29.42 33.81
C ALA A 95 -25.07 30.06 32.77
N ASN A 96 -24.54 31.25 33.08
CA ASN A 96 -23.59 31.97 32.19
C ASN A 96 -22.26 31.21 32.05
N GLU A 97 -21.71 30.66 33.14
CA GLU A 97 -20.49 29.87 33.11
C GLU A 97 -20.66 28.59 32.24
N LEU A 98 -21.79 27.91 32.40
CA LEU A 98 -22.11 26.71 31.60
C LEU A 98 -22.33 27.04 30.15
N ASN A 99 -22.94 28.17 29.80
CA ASN A 99 -23.07 28.64 28.39
C ASN A 99 -21.72 28.95 27.78
N GLN A 100 -20.80 29.56 28.54
CA GLN A 100 -19.44 29.81 28.06
C GLN A 100 -18.68 28.48 27.84
N THR A 101 -18.88 27.51 28.68
CA THR A 101 -18.33 26.15 28.49
C THR A 101 -18.90 25.50 27.27
N ALA A 102 -20.20 25.63 27.00
CA ALA A 102 -20.83 25.12 25.78
C ALA A 102 -20.27 25.79 24.51
N GLU A 103 -20.04 27.09 24.54
CA GLU A 103 -19.42 27.84 23.43
C GLU A 103 -17.99 27.36 23.16
N LEU A 104 -17.23 27.07 24.22
CA LEU A 104 -15.87 26.53 24.06
C LEU A 104 -15.90 25.15 23.38
N PHE A 105 -16.79 24.24 23.81
CA PHE A 105 -16.96 22.94 23.15
C PHE A 105 -17.42 23.09 21.70
N ALA A 106 -18.33 24.02 21.41
CA ALA A 106 -18.79 24.28 20.06
C ALA A 106 -17.66 24.81 19.15
N SER A 107 -16.80 25.69 19.68
CA SER A 107 -15.62 26.20 18.98
C SER A 107 -14.62 25.07 18.63
N GLN A 108 -14.36 24.20 19.60
CA GLN A 108 -13.51 23.02 19.39
C GLN A 108 -14.13 22.06 18.38
N LEU A 109 -15.46 21.88 18.45
CA LEU A 109 -16.18 21.02 17.49
C LEU A 109 -16.00 21.51 16.04
N VAL A 110 -16.12 22.82 15.80
CA VAL A 110 -15.91 23.41 14.47
C VAL A 110 -14.51 23.08 13.94
N THR A 111 -13.49 23.22 14.78
CA THR A 111 -12.10 22.88 14.41
C THR A 111 -11.94 21.39 14.07
N VAL A 112 -12.52 20.51 14.89
CA VAL A 112 -12.46 19.06 14.66
C VAL A 112 -13.23 18.67 13.40
N GLU A 113 -14.38 19.27 13.14
CA GLU A 113 -15.16 19.02 11.93
C GLU A 113 -14.43 19.47 10.65
N GLN A 114 -13.72 20.59 10.69
CA GLN A 114 -12.87 21.04 9.57
C GLN A 114 -11.75 20.05 9.31
N GLU A 115 -11.05 19.62 10.37
CA GLU A 115 -9.99 18.61 10.25
C GLU A 115 -10.55 17.27 9.74
N LEU A 116 -11.74 16.89 10.20
CA LEU A 116 -12.42 15.69 9.74
C LEU A 116 -12.73 15.75 8.23
N ASP A 117 -13.25 16.87 7.74
CA ASP A 117 -13.55 17.07 6.31
C ASP A 117 -12.28 17.00 5.46
N GLU A 118 -11.20 17.65 5.89
CA GLU A 118 -9.90 17.57 5.23
C GLU A 118 -9.37 16.12 5.20
N THR A 119 -9.49 15.43 6.33
CA THR A 119 -9.04 14.02 6.44
C THR A 119 -9.88 13.11 5.55
N LYS A 120 -11.20 13.33 5.44
CA LYS A 120 -12.06 12.57 4.52
C LYS A 120 -11.65 12.73 3.06
N GLN A 121 -11.26 13.93 2.64
CA GLN A 121 -10.77 14.18 1.29
C GLN A 121 -9.44 13.46 1.04
N LEU A 122 -8.52 13.54 2.00
CA LEU A 122 -7.24 12.81 1.92
C LEU A 122 -7.45 11.29 1.90
N TYR A 123 -8.37 10.80 2.71
CA TYR A 123 -8.73 9.37 2.76
C TYR A 123 -9.29 8.90 1.43
N ALA A 124 -10.18 9.64 0.80
CA ALA A 124 -10.74 9.28 -0.50
C ALA A 124 -9.65 9.12 -1.57
N GLY A 125 -8.68 10.04 -1.61
CA GLY A 125 -7.52 9.95 -2.50
C GLY A 125 -6.61 8.77 -2.16
N ALA A 126 -6.37 8.53 -0.87
CA ALA A 126 -5.55 7.43 -0.40
C ALA A 126 -6.20 6.06 -0.65
N GLU A 127 -7.52 5.96 -0.57
CA GLU A 127 -8.27 4.76 -0.88
C GLU A 127 -8.15 4.38 -2.35
N GLU A 128 -8.28 5.35 -3.25
CA GLU A 128 -8.06 5.13 -4.69
C GLU A 128 -6.62 4.72 -4.99
N ALA A 129 -5.64 5.39 -4.38
CA ALA A 129 -4.23 5.05 -4.52
C ALA A 129 -3.95 3.63 -3.98
N ALA A 130 -4.54 3.24 -2.87
CA ALA A 130 -4.41 1.89 -2.30
C ALA A 130 -5.01 0.82 -3.22
N ARG A 131 -6.15 1.10 -3.82
CA ARG A 131 -6.79 0.20 -4.79
C ARG A 131 -5.90 -0.02 -6.02
N GLN A 132 -5.33 1.05 -6.56
CA GLN A 132 -4.38 0.97 -7.67
C GLN A 132 -3.11 0.21 -7.28
N ALA A 133 -2.58 0.46 -6.09
CA ALA A 133 -1.41 -0.23 -5.57
C ALA A 133 -1.65 -1.74 -5.41
N GLN A 134 -2.83 -2.15 -4.95
CA GLN A 134 -3.22 -3.57 -4.87
C GLN A 134 -3.29 -4.21 -6.25
N GLN A 135 -3.87 -3.53 -7.23
CA GLN A 135 -3.92 -4.02 -8.62
C GLN A 135 -2.52 -4.18 -9.20
N GLN A 136 -1.63 -3.21 -9.00
CA GLN A 136 -0.24 -3.29 -9.44
C GLN A 136 0.51 -4.44 -8.77
N GLN A 137 0.25 -4.67 -7.48
CA GLN A 137 0.85 -5.78 -6.74
C GLN A 137 0.37 -7.14 -7.29
N GLN A 138 -0.91 -7.28 -7.60
CA GLN A 138 -1.47 -8.50 -8.19
C GLN A 138 -0.89 -8.74 -9.60
N GLN A 139 -0.80 -7.70 -10.41
CA GLN A 139 -0.17 -7.78 -11.73
C GLN A 139 1.31 -8.15 -11.64
N SER A 140 2.01 -7.58 -10.68
CA SER A 140 3.41 -7.88 -10.41
C SER A 140 3.61 -9.34 -9.96
N ALA A 141 2.72 -9.86 -9.11
CA ALA A 141 2.75 -11.27 -8.68
C ALA A 141 2.54 -12.22 -9.86
N ALA A 142 1.58 -11.93 -10.73
CA ALA A 142 1.33 -12.70 -11.95
C ALA A 142 2.52 -12.64 -12.92
N ARG A 143 3.13 -11.46 -13.07
CA ARG A 143 4.33 -11.27 -13.88
C ARG A 143 5.52 -12.04 -13.33
N LEU A 144 5.72 -12.04 -12.02
CA LEU A 144 6.79 -12.81 -11.38
C LEU A 144 6.61 -14.31 -11.63
N GLU A 145 5.40 -14.82 -11.52
CA GLU A 145 5.08 -16.22 -11.80
C GLU A 145 5.41 -16.60 -13.24
N GLU A 146 5.02 -15.76 -14.20
CA GLU A 146 5.37 -15.94 -15.62
C GLU A 146 6.88 -15.88 -15.84
N GLN A 147 7.57 -14.92 -15.24
CA GLN A 147 9.02 -14.78 -15.34
C GLN A 147 9.73 -15.99 -14.74
N MET A 148 9.26 -16.50 -13.61
CA MET A 148 9.81 -17.72 -13.00
C MET A 148 9.60 -18.95 -13.89
N SER A 149 8.46 -19.05 -14.55
CA SER A 149 8.18 -20.11 -15.53
C SER A 149 9.16 -20.05 -16.71
N GLN A 150 9.40 -18.87 -17.26
CA GLN A 150 10.37 -18.66 -18.34
C GLN A 150 11.80 -19.03 -17.90
N ILE A 151 12.19 -18.62 -16.72
CA ILE A 151 13.50 -18.96 -16.12
C ILE A 151 13.65 -20.47 -15.94
N ASN A 152 12.60 -21.16 -15.49
CA ASN A 152 12.60 -22.60 -15.34
C ASN A 152 12.71 -23.32 -16.67
N GLN A 153 12.09 -22.81 -17.73
CA GLN A 153 12.25 -23.33 -19.10
C GLN A 153 13.71 -23.20 -19.57
N LEU A 154 14.32 -22.04 -19.36
CA LEU A 154 15.73 -21.80 -19.69
C LEU A 154 16.66 -22.72 -18.90
N ARG A 155 16.38 -22.94 -17.64
CA ARG A 155 17.12 -23.85 -16.76
C ARG A 155 17.04 -25.29 -17.28
N SER A 156 15.87 -25.73 -17.72
CA SER A 156 15.67 -27.05 -18.33
C SER A 156 16.43 -27.19 -19.65
N GLN A 157 16.43 -26.16 -20.50
CA GLN A 157 17.20 -26.13 -21.74
C GLN A 157 18.70 -26.20 -21.46
N ALA A 158 19.20 -25.47 -20.48
CA ALA A 158 20.60 -25.49 -20.06
C ALA A 158 21.04 -26.87 -19.58
N VAL A 159 20.20 -27.55 -18.79
CA VAL A 159 20.46 -28.93 -18.34
C VAL A 159 20.46 -29.90 -19.52
N SER A 160 19.52 -29.82 -20.44
CA SER A 160 19.47 -30.64 -21.65
C SER A 160 20.70 -30.44 -22.53
N TYR A 161 21.12 -29.19 -22.73
CA TYR A 161 22.33 -28.86 -23.50
C TYR A 161 23.59 -29.43 -22.85
N THR A 162 23.75 -29.30 -21.56
CA THR A 162 24.87 -29.87 -20.80
C THR A 162 24.89 -31.39 -20.88
N HIS A 163 23.74 -32.03 -20.86
CA HIS A 163 23.59 -33.48 -20.98
C HIS A 163 23.99 -33.99 -22.38
N LEU A 164 23.67 -33.21 -23.43
CA LEU A 164 24.03 -33.55 -24.82
C LEU A 164 25.53 -33.35 -25.13
N THR A 165 26.19 -32.43 -24.43
CA THR A 165 27.60 -32.09 -24.62
C THR A 165 28.56 -32.88 -23.74
N LEU A 166 28.07 -33.56 -22.68
CA LEU A 166 28.89 -34.46 -21.92
C LEU A 166 29.27 -35.69 -22.73
N PRO A 167 30.55 -35.98 -22.88
CA PRO A 167 30.95 -37.18 -23.62
C PRO A 167 30.40 -38.40 -22.87
N THR A 168 29.54 -39.13 -23.54
CA THR A 168 29.18 -40.46 -23.09
C THR A 168 30.46 -41.29 -23.13
N SER A 169 31.18 -41.36 -22.05
CA SER A 169 32.25 -42.33 -21.91
C SER A 169 31.63 -43.71 -21.96
N VAL A 170 31.65 -44.31 -23.12
CA VAL A 170 31.33 -45.73 -23.23
C VAL A 170 32.57 -46.47 -22.77
N PRO A 171 32.53 -47.17 -21.64
CA PRO A 171 33.63 -48.06 -21.31
C PRO A 171 33.67 -49.20 -22.30
N VAL A 172 34.75 -49.30 -22.93
CA VAL A 172 35.00 -50.42 -23.85
C VAL A 172 35.27 -51.64 -23.00
#